data_4feb189291b762fcae966d3913d2237e
#
_entry.id   4feb189291b762fcae966d3913d2237e
#
_cell.length_a   1.000
_cell.length_b   1.000
_cell.length_c   1.000
_cell.angle_alpha   90.00
_cell.angle_beta   90.00
_cell.angle_gamma   90.00
#
_symmetry.space_group_name_H-M   'P 1'
#
loop_
_entity.id
_entity.type
_entity.pdbx_description
1 polymer ?
#
loop_
_entity_poly.entity_id
_entity_poly.type
_entity_poly.pdbx_seq_one_letter_code
_entity_poly.pdbx_strand_id
1 'polypeptide(L)'
;VIVGCAMPEYEQGMNVARIGVLLAGLPNTVAGMTVNRFCSSGLNAVSIAADRIRVGEADVMLAGGAESMSMVPMSGNKPSFNARIFEKDENVGIAYGMGITAEKVAAQWKVTREMQDAFAVESHQKAIAAQKAGEFSDEMTPIEVVEKFPNLGSYELDIKTRTVSLDEGPRADTNIEALAKLRAVFAAKGSVTAGNSSQTSDGAGALILASERAVKQFNLTPLARFVS
;
A
#
# COMPACT_ATOMS: atom_id res chain seq x y z
N VAL A 1 -6.31 5.70 16.91
CA VAL A 1 -5.61 5.07 15.78
C VAL A 1 -6.40 5.29 14.50
N ILE A 2 -5.75 5.68 13.42
CA ILE A 2 -6.37 5.84 12.09
C ILE A 2 -5.57 5.01 11.08
N VAL A 3 -6.24 4.12 10.36
CA VAL A 3 -5.59 3.27 9.35
C VAL A 3 -6.27 3.44 8.00
N GLY A 4 -5.48 3.77 7.00
CA GLY A 4 -5.89 3.77 5.61
C GLY A 4 -6.00 2.34 5.07
N CYS A 5 -7.08 2.04 4.35
CA CYS A 5 -7.27 0.80 3.62
C CYS A 5 -8.09 1.08 2.37
N ALA A 6 -7.58 0.72 1.21
CA ALA A 6 -8.21 1.03 -0.07
C ALA A 6 -9.40 0.13 -0.37
N MET A 7 -9.36 -1.14 0.06
CA MET A 7 -10.41 -2.13 -0.14
C MET A 7 -10.86 -2.71 1.20
N PRO A 8 -11.58 -1.92 2.05
CA PRO A 8 -11.95 -2.34 3.40
C PRO A 8 -13.14 -3.32 3.39
N GLU A 9 -12.95 -4.47 2.80
CA GLU A 9 -13.94 -5.54 2.67
C GLU A 9 -13.30 -6.91 2.89
N TYR A 10 -14.09 -7.95 3.07
CA TYR A 10 -13.67 -9.33 3.34
C TYR A 10 -12.62 -9.39 4.45
N GLU A 11 -11.41 -9.91 4.19
CA GLU A 11 -10.32 -10.05 5.17
C GLU A 11 -9.85 -8.69 5.73
N GLN A 12 -10.07 -7.61 5.00
CA GLN A 12 -9.80 -6.23 5.43
C GLN A 12 -11.07 -5.50 5.90
N GLY A 13 -12.16 -6.24 6.03
CA GLY A 13 -13.48 -5.72 6.34
C GLY A 13 -13.69 -5.29 7.79
N MET A 14 -14.93 -4.95 8.09
CA MET A 14 -15.38 -4.35 9.33
C MET A 14 -14.64 -3.02 9.60
N ASN A 15 -13.77 -2.98 10.59
CA ASN A 15 -12.92 -1.82 10.91
C ASN A 15 -11.52 -2.34 11.19
N VAL A 16 -10.71 -2.48 10.14
CA VAL A 16 -9.36 -3.04 10.24
C VAL A 16 -8.49 -2.27 11.24
N ALA A 17 -8.68 -0.96 11.36
CA ALA A 17 -7.98 -0.15 12.36
C ALA A 17 -8.33 -0.59 13.78
N ARG A 18 -9.61 -0.83 14.08
CA ARG A 18 -10.03 -1.30 15.39
C ARG A 18 -9.56 -2.72 15.69
N ILE A 19 -9.59 -3.59 14.69
CA ILE A 19 -9.06 -4.95 14.80
C ILE A 19 -7.56 -4.88 15.11
N GLY A 20 -6.81 -4.04 14.38
CA GLY A 20 -5.38 -3.83 14.62
C GLY A 20 -5.07 -3.31 16.02
N VAL A 21 -5.86 -2.37 16.56
CA VAL A 21 -5.72 -1.88 17.94
C VAL A 21 -5.79 -3.03 18.95
N LEU A 22 -6.77 -3.93 18.79
CA LEU A 22 -6.96 -5.05 19.70
C LEU A 22 -5.85 -6.11 19.55
N LEU A 23 -5.46 -6.42 18.32
CA LEU A 23 -4.37 -7.36 18.03
C LEU A 23 -3.02 -6.86 18.56
N ALA A 24 -2.79 -5.55 18.54
CA ALA A 24 -1.60 -4.92 19.10
C ALA A 24 -1.61 -4.88 20.65
N GLY A 25 -2.67 -5.36 21.30
CA GLY A 25 -2.79 -5.36 22.76
C GLY A 25 -2.99 -3.95 23.36
N LEU A 26 -3.39 -2.97 22.55
CA LEU A 26 -3.71 -1.64 23.06
C LEU A 26 -5.01 -1.69 23.90
N PRO A 27 -5.16 -0.79 24.90
CA PRO A 27 -6.37 -0.75 25.72
C PRO A 27 -7.64 -0.60 24.89
N ASN A 28 -8.74 -1.18 25.36
CA ASN A 28 -10.04 -1.10 24.69
C ASN A 28 -10.62 0.32 24.60
N THR A 29 -10.07 1.25 25.37
CA THR A 29 -10.38 2.70 25.32
C THR A 29 -9.76 3.39 24.10
N VAL A 30 -8.78 2.77 23.43
CA VAL A 30 -8.17 3.32 22.21
C VAL A 30 -9.11 3.05 21.04
N ALA A 31 -9.69 4.10 20.49
CA ALA A 31 -10.54 4.02 19.32
C ALA A 31 -9.75 3.73 18.05
N GLY A 32 -10.38 3.04 17.08
CA GLY A 32 -9.84 2.79 15.76
C GLY A 32 -10.79 3.29 14.67
N MET A 33 -10.25 3.95 13.65
CA MET A 33 -11.00 4.42 12.49
C MET A 33 -10.30 3.99 11.21
N THR A 34 -11.03 3.33 10.33
CA THR A 34 -10.54 3.00 8.97
C THR A 34 -11.00 4.07 8.00
N VAL A 35 -10.09 4.57 7.17
CA VAL A 35 -10.37 5.56 6.13
C VAL A 35 -10.03 5.01 4.77
N ASN A 36 -10.85 5.35 3.77
CA ASN A 36 -10.63 4.97 2.39
C ASN A 36 -10.58 6.22 1.49
N ARG A 37 -9.45 6.40 0.85
CA ARG A 37 -9.20 7.32 -0.25
C ARG A 37 -8.27 6.64 -1.26
N PHE A 38 -8.50 5.35 -1.50
CA PHE A 38 -7.67 4.47 -2.32
C PHE A 38 -6.18 4.58 -1.95
N CYS A 39 -5.29 4.75 -2.92
CA CYS A 39 -3.84 4.80 -2.71
C CYS A 39 -3.39 5.97 -1.80
N SER A 40 -4.22 6.98 -1.58
CA SER A 40 -3.94 8.10 -0.66
C SER A 40 -4.43 7.87 0.76
N SER A 41 -5.01 6.71 1.07
CA SER A 41 -5.65 6.44 2.37
C SER A 41 -4.68 6.60 3.54
N GLY A 42 -3.45 6.10 3.41
CA GLY A 42 -2.42 6.21 4.45
C GLY A 42 -2.03 7.66 4.71
N LEU A 43 -1.77 8.45 3.65
CA LEU A 43 -1.48 9.87 3.79
C LEU A 43 -2.67 10.64 4.39
N ASN A 44 -3.90 10.28 4.00
CA ASN A 44 -5.11 10.88 4.57
C ASN A 44 -5.26 10.55 6.05
N ALA A 45 -4.89 9.35 6.49
CA ALA A 45 -4.86 8.98 7.90
C ALA A 45 -3.89 9.87 8.70
N VAL A 46 -2.71 10.15 8.15
CA VAL A 46 -1.72 11.07 8.74
C VAL A 46 -2.28 12.49 8.84
N SER A 47 -2.89 13.01 7.77
CA SER A 47 -3.48 14.35 7.75
C SER A 47 -4.59 14.50 8.80
N ILE A 48 -5.53 13.56 8.89
CA ILE A 48 -6.60 13.57 9.87
C ILE A 48 -6.02 13.50 11.30
N ALA A 49 -5.02 12.65 11.53
CA ALA A 49 -4.37 12.56 12.84
C ALA A 49 -3.67 13.86 13.24
N ALA A 50 -2.99 14.53 12.30
CA ALA A 50 -2.37 15.82 12.52
C ALA A 50 -3.40 16.91 12.86
N ASP A 51 -4.54 16.92 12.15
CA ASP A 51 -5.61 17.89 12.41
C ASP A 51 -6.24 17.70 13.80
N ARG A 52 -6.44 16.45 14.26
CA ARG A 52 -6.91 16.15 15.62
C ARG A 52 -5.97 16.68 16.68
N ILE A 53 -4.66 16.58 16.45
CA ILE A 53 -3.64 17.13 17.35
C ILE A 53 -3.67 18.66 17.31
N ARG A 54 -3.77 19.28 16.13
CA ARG A 54 -3.81 20.73 15.95
C ARG A 54 -5.00 21.39 16.66
N VAL A 55 -6.16 20.75 16.65
CA VAL A 55 -7.35 21.28 17.34
C VAL A 55 -7.37 20.92 18.85
N GLY A 56 -6.34 20.24 19.35
CA GLY A 56 -6.21 19.92 20.78
C GLY A 56 -7.08 18.74 21.25
N GLU A 57 -7.63 17.95 20.34
CA GLU A 57 -8.46 16.79 20.67
C GLU A 57 -7.62 15.58 21.13
N ALA A 58 -6.38 15.49 20.67
CA ALA A 58 -5.44 14.46 21.06
C ALA A 58 -4.02 14.99 21.14
N ASP A 59 -3.18 14.37 21.95
CA ASP A 59 -1.74 14.65 22.02
C ASP A 59 -0.89 13.64 21.29
N VAL A 60 -1.38 12.41 21.17
CA VAL A 60 -0.70 11.32 20.49
C VAL A 60 -1.70 10.58 19.63
N MET A 61 -1.37 10.41 18.36
CA MET A 61 -2.14 9.65 17.40
C MET A 61 -1.24 8.66 16.67
N LEU A 62 -1.75 7.45 16.44
CA LEU A 62 -1.13 6.51 15.52
C LEU A 62 -1.86 6.58 14.19
N ALA A 63 -1.12 6.80 13.12
CA ALA A 63 -1.62 6.79 11.76
C ALA A 63 -0.87 5.74 10.94
N GLY A 64 -1.56 5.05 10.06
CA GLY A 64 -0.95 4.03 9.24
C GLY A 64 -1.77 3.67 8.02
N GLY A 65 -1.33 2.66 7.33
CA GLY A 65 -2.02 2.03 6.21
C GLY A 65 -1.76 0.53 6.21
N ALA A 66 -2.74 -0.22 5.78
CA ALA A 66 -2.62 -1.66 5.61
C ALA A 66 -3.41 -2.11 4.39
N GLU A 67 -2.80 -2.94 3.55
CA GLU A 67 -3.42 -3.48 2.36
C GLU A 67 -2.91 -4.89 2.07
N SER A 68 -3.82 -5.83 1.86
CA SER A 68 -3.52 -7.17 1.37
C SER A 68 -4.10 -7.34 -0.03
N MET A 69 -3.30 -7.05 -1.04
CA MET A 69 -3.73 -7.15 -2.44
C MET A 69 -3.75 -8.60 -2.93
N SER A 70 -3.15 -9.53 -2.18
CA SER A 70 -3.24 -10.96 -2.46
C SER A 70 -4.57 -11.57 -2.03
N MET A 71 -5.20 -11.03 -0.98
CA MET A 71 -6.47 -11.52 -0.43
C MET A 71 -7.68 -10.76 -0.96
N VAL A 72 -7.55 -9.43 -1.13
CA VAL A 72 -8.63 -8.58 -1.62
C VAL A 72 -8.19 -7.91 -2.93
N PRO A 73 -8.82 -8.25 -4.06
CA PRO A 73 -8.41 -7.73 -5.36
C PRO A 73 -8.65 -6.23 -5.48
N MET A 74 -7.85 -5.58 -6.32
CA MET A 74 -8.07 -4.18 -6.69
C MET A 74 -9.46 -4.03 -7.30
N SER A 75 -10.20 -3.02 -6.89
CA SER A 75 -11.62 -2.76 -7.17
C SER A 75 -12.61 -3.56 -6.29
N GLY A 76 -12.11 -4.37 -5.37
CA GLY A 76 -12.94 -5.17 -4.48
C GLY A 76 -13.49 -6.45 -5.12
N ASN A 77 -14.12 -7.28 -4.32
CA ASN A 77 -14.66 -8.57 -4.75
C ASN A 77 -16.01 -8.44 -5.48
N LYS A 78 -16.77 -7.41 -5.18
CA LYS A 78 -18.08 -7.16 -5.79
C LYS A 78 -18.30 -5.68 -6.06
N PRO A 79 -17.59 -5.09 -7.04
CA PRO A 79 -17.81 -3.69 -7.39
C PRO A 79 -19.23 -3.49 -7.89
N SER A 80 -19.89 -2.46 -7.37
CA SER A 80 -21.26 -2.09 -7.76
C SER A 80 -21.37 -0.57 -7.83
N PHE A 81 -21.41 -0.05 -9.03
CA PHE A 81 -21.56 1.38 -9.26
C PHE A 81 -23.04 1.75 -9.42
N ASN A 82 -23.41 2.94 -8.95
CA ASN A 82 -24.67 3.54 -9.35
C ASN A 82 -24.61 3.91 -10.84
N ALA A 83 -25.49 3.33 -11.66
CA ALA A 83 -25.47 3.50 -13.12
C ALA A 83 -25.56 4.98 -13.55
N ARG A 84 -26.20 5.83 -12.75
CA ARG A 84 -26.32 7.28 -13.03
C ARG A 84 -24.99 8.02 -13.09
N ILE A 85 -23.92 7.46 -12.50
CA ILE A 85 -22.59 8.07 -12.58
C ILE A 85 -22.08 8.10 -14.03
N PHE A 86 -22.53 7.15 -14.86
CA PHE A 86 -22.14 7.00 -16.26
C PHE A 86 -23.05 7.75 -17.25
N GLU A 87 -24.02 8.51 -16.77
CA GLU A 87 -24.84 9.39 -17.61
C GLU A 87 -24.01 10.56 -18.18
N LYS A 88 -22.84 10.83 -17.60
CA LYS A 88 -21.88 11.84 -18.06
C LYS A 88 -20.58 11.17 -18.49
N ASP A 89 -20.13 11.43 -19.71
CA ASP A 89 -18.91 10.86 -20.28
C ASP A 89 -17.67 11.18 -19.44
N GLU A 90 -17.61 12.34 -18.83
CA GLU A 90 -16.51 12.79 -17.95
C GLU A 90 -16.33 11.90 -16.72
N ASN A 91 -17.36 11.19 -16.29
CA ASN A 91 -17.32 10.32 -15.12
C ASN A 91 -16.87 8.88 -15.44
N VAL A 92 -16.79 8.49 -16.70
CA VAL A 92 -16.44 7.11 -17.11
C VAL A 92 -15.10 6.67 -16.53
N GLY A 93 -14.18 7.61 -16.33
CA GLY A 93 -12.87 7.37 -15.75
C GLY A 93 -12.89 6.75 -14.34
N ILE A 94 -13.98 6.88 -13.57
CA ILE A 94 -14.11 6.27 -12.24
C ILE A 94 -14.04 4.73 -12.29
N ALA A 95 -14.41 4.13 -13.41
CA ALA A 95 -14.40 2.69 -13.62
C ALA A 95 -13.08 2.16 -14.21
N TYR A 96 -12.13 3.04 -14.53
CA TYR A 96 -10.84 2.60 -15.09
C TYR A 96 -9.99 1.92 -14.01
N GLY A 97 -9.51 0.72 -14.31
CA GLY A 97 -8.38 0.15 -13.58
C GLY A 97 -7.11 0.98 -13.82
N MET A 98 -6.15 0.92 -12.90
CA MET A 98 -4.94 1.75 -12.96
C MET A 98 -4.10 1.52 -14.21
N GLY A 99 -4.12 0.31 -14.80
CA GLY A 99 -3.44 0.04 -16.06
C GLY A 99 -4.02 0.85 -17.23
N ILE A 100 -5.37 0.95 -17.32
CA ILE A 100 -6.02 1.79 -18.33
C ILE A 100 -5.73 3.27 -18.08
N THR A 101 -5.72 3.68 -16.81
CA THR A 101 -5.33 5.06 -16.44
C THR A 101 -3.90 5.36 -16.90
N ALA A 102 -2.96 4.45 -16.67
CA ALA A 102 -1.58 4.60 -17.13
C ALA A 102 -1.48 4.71 -18.66
N GLU A 103 -2.23 3.91 -19.42
CA GLU A 103 -2.28 4.04 -20.88
C GLU A 103 -2.83 5.40 -21.35
N LYS A 104 -3.86 5.92 -20.65
CA LYS A 104 -4.40 7.26 -20.91
C LYS A 104 -3.37 8.35 -20.62
N VAL A 105 -2.66 8.25 -19.50
CA VAL A 105 -1.57 9.16 -19.15
C VAL A 105 -0.44 9.11 -20.20
N ALA A 106 -0.02 7.90 -20.56
CA ALA A 106 1.03 7.73 -21.58
C ALA A 106 0.64 8.38 -22.92
N ALA A 107 -0.60 8.19 -23.38
CA ALA A 107 -1.10 8.79 -24.59
C ALA A 107 -1.19 10.33 -24.50
N GLN A 108 -1.72 10.86 -23.41
CA GLN A 108 -1.93 12.29 -23.21
C GLN A 108 -0.61 13.07 -23.12
N TRP A 109 0.37 12.55 -22.39
CA TRP A 109 1.66 13.21 -22.20
C TRP A 109 2.77 12.66 -23.08
N LYS A 110 2.43 11.78 -24.04
CA LYS A 110 3.36 11.19 -25.02
C LYS A 110 4.54 10.48 -24.34
N VAL A 111 4.28 9.78 -23.25
CA VAL A 111 5.28 8.94 -22.55
C VAL A 111 5.43 7.64 -23.32
N THR A 112 6.57 7.45 -23.98
CA THR A 112 6.80 6.27 -24.83
C THR A 112 7.05 5.01 -23.99
N ARG A 113 6.97 3.85 -24.63
CA ARG A 113 7.30 2.57 -24.03
C ARG A 113 8.74 2.51 -23.52
N GLU A 114 9.67 3.05 -24.28
CA GLU A 114 11.10 3.10 -23.95
C GLU A 114 11.35 3.96 -22.71
N MET A 115 10.65 5.10 -22.59
CA MET A 115 10.73 5.97 -21.41
C MET A 115 10.21 5.24 -20.16
N GLN A 116 9.10 4.50 -20.28
CA GLN A 116 8.52 3.71 -19.18
C GLN A 116 9.47 2.60 -18.74
N ASP A 117 10.03 1.84 -19.69
CA ASP A 117 10.95 0.75 -19.41
C ASP A 117 12.27 1.26 -18.79
N ALA A 118 12.82 2.38 -19.29
CA ALA A 118 14.01 2.99 -18.71
C ALA A 118 13.79 3.43 -17.26
N PHE A 119 12.64 4.07 -16.99
CA PHE A 119 12.26 4.46 -15.63
C PHE A 119 12.11 3.26 -14.70
N ALA A 120 11.48 2.17 -15.18
CA ALA A 120 11.31 0.95 -14.40
C ALA A 120 12.65 0.31 -14.02
N VAL A 121 13.59 0.21 -14.96
CA VAL A 121 14.95 -0.32 -14.69
C VAL A 121 15.67 0.54 -13.65
N GLU A 122 15.64 1.87 -13.81
CA GLU A 122 16.27 2.80 -12.85
C GLU A 122 15.63 2.68 -11.46
N SER A 123 14.30 2.53 -11.38
CA SER A 123 13.57 2.35 -10.13
C SER A 123 14.03 1.08 -9.39
N HIS A 124 14.12 -0.05 -10.07
CA HIS A 124 14.65 -1.29 -9.48
C HIS A 124 16.10 -1.14 -9.01
N GLN A 125 16.95 -0.52 -9.81
CA GLN A 125 18.36 -0.32 -9.46
C GLN A 125 18.51 0.54 -8.20
N LYS A 126 17.75 1.63 -8.08
CA LYS A 126 17.73 2.50 -6.89
C LYS A 126 17.25 1.74 -5.65
N ALA A 127 16.14 1.00 -5.76
CA ALA A 127 15.61 0.24 -4.64
C ALA A 127 16.60 -0.82 -4.13
N ILE A 128 17.25 -1.56 -5.03
CA ILE A 128 18.25 -2.57 -4.67
C ILE A 128 19.50 -1.94 -4.07
N ALA A 129 19.94 -0.80 -4.60
CA ALA A 129 21.08 -0.07 -4.02
C ALA A 129 20.77 0.37 -2.58
N ALA A 130 19.59 0.93 -2.33
CA ALA A 130 19.14 1.34 -1.01
C ALA A 130 19.00 0.14 -0.04
N GLN A 131 18.42 -0.98 -0.50
CA GLN A 131 18.37 -2.21 0.31
C GLN A 131 19.76 -2.72 0.69
N LYS A 132 20.70 -2.75 -0.26
CA LYS A 132 22.10 -3.18 -0.01
C LYS A 132 22.83 -2.24 0.93
N ALA A 133 22.53 -0.95 0.89
CA ALA A 133 23.09 0.05 1.80
C ALA A 133 22.46 0.02 3.19
N GLY A 134 21.37 -0.76 3.40
CA GLY A 134 20.66 -0.85 4.67
C GLY A 134 19.80 0.38 5.00
N GLU A 135 19.46 1.19 4.00
CA GLU A 135 18.71 2.45 4.19
C GLU A 135 17.31 2.25 4.80
N PHE A 136 16.74 1.03 4.64
CA PHE A 136 15.42 0.70 5.18
C PHE A 136 15.47 -0.09 6.50
N SER A 137 16.65 -0.40 7.03
CA SER A 137 16.81 -1.34 8.15
C SER A 137 16.12 -0.88 9.43
N ASP A 138 16.10 0.44 9.70
CA ASP A 138 15.53 1.01 10.92
C ASP A 138 13.99 1.07 10.90
N GLU A 139 13.38 0.94 9.73
CA GLU A 139 11.91 0.98 9.56
C GLU A 139 11.29 -0.39 9.28
N MET A 140 12.12 -1.41 8.98
CA MET A 140 11.66 -2.76 8.69
C MET A 140 11.33 -3.54 9.96
N THR A 141 10.10 -4.06 10.01
CA THR A 141 9.67 -4.95 11.10
C THR A 141 9.52 -6.37 10.58
N PRO A 142 10.39 -7.31 11.00
CA PRO A 142 10.25 -8.71 10.60
C PRO A 142 8.91 -9.31 11.04
N ILE A 143 8.28 -10.08 10.16
CA ILE A 143 7.02 -10.76 10.44
C ILE A 143 7.18 -12.27 10.26
N GLU A 144 6.63 -13.04 11.21
CA GLU A 144 6.53 -14.48 11.09
C GLU A 144 5.28 -14.86 10.29
N VAL A 145 5.49 -15.59 9.20
CA VAL A 145 4.41 -16.10 8.36
C VAL A 145 4.28 -17.59 8.59
N VAL A 146 3.09 -18.03 8.98
CA VAL A 146 2.76 -19.44 9.20
C VAL A 146 1.87 -19.92 8.06
N GLU A 147 2.42 -20.77 7.21
CA GLU A 147 1.72 -21.39 6.09
C GLU A 147 1.23 -22.78 6.50
N LYS A 148 -0.02 -23.10 6.17
CA LYS A 148 -0.64 -24.40 6.50
C LYS A 148 -1.12 -25.05 5.20
N PHE A 149 -0.59 -26.22 4.90
CA PHE A 149 -0.95 -26.98 3.70
C PHE A 149 -1.58 -28.33 4.09
N PRO A 150 -2.71 -28.74 3.49
CA PRO A 150 -3.24 -30.05 3.69
C PRO A 150 -2.29 -31.11 3.10
N ASN A 151 -1.89 -32.07 3.90
CA ASN A 151 -1.13 -33.24 3.45
C ASN A 151 -2.11 -34.39 3.15
N LEU A 152 -2.36 -34.64 1.88
CA LEU A 152 -3.31 -35.67 1.45
C LEU A 152 -2.83 -37.10 1.73
N GLY A 153 -1.55 -37.31 2.02
CA GLY A 153 -1.01 -38.61 2.36
C GLY A 153 -1.17 -38.99 3.83
N SER A 154 -0.99 -38.03 4.73
CA SER A 154 -1.12 -38.24 6.18
C SER A 154 -2.47 -37.80 6.74
N TYR A 155 -3.28 -37.05 5.99
CA TYR A 155 -4.51 -36.37 6.42
C TYR A 155 -4.28 -35.36 7.56
N GLU A 156 -3.07 -34.83 7.65
CA GLU A 156 -2.66 -33.82 8.63
C GLU A 156 -2.36 -32.48 7.93
N LEU A 157 -2.02 -31.46 8.70
CA LEU A 157 -1.56 -30.19 8.20
C LEU A 157 -0.03 -30.11 8.26
N ASP A 158 0.60 -29.90 7.11
CA ASP A 158 2.00 -29.46 7.06
C ASP A 158 2.05 -27.99 7.42
N ILE A 159 2.78 -27.64 8.48
CA ILE A 159 2.95 -26.27 8.95
C ILE A 159 4.37 -25.83 8.59
N LYS A 160 4.50 -24.77 7.82
CA LYS A 160 5.77 -24.12 7.53
C LYS A 160 5.77 -22.72 8.11
N THR A 161 6.82 -22.40 8.86
CA THR A 161 7.03 -21.06 9.40
C THR A 161 8.24 -20.43 8.76
N ARG A 162 8.10 -19.19 8.31
CA ARG A 162 9.23 -18.38 7.78
C ARG A 162 9.15 -16.95 8.29
N THR A 163 10.29 -16.33 8.49
CA THR A 163 10.37 -14.89 8.80
C THR A 163 10.57 -14.12 7.51
N VAL A 164 9.71 -13.14 7.27
CA VAL A 164 9.86 -12.14 6.20
C VAL A 164 10.42 -10.88 6.79
N SER A 165 11.57 -10.44 6.30
CA SER A 165 12.31 -9.27 6.79
C SER A 165 12.86 -8.37 5.69
N LEU A 166 12.47 -8.61 4.44
CA LEU A 166 12.86 -7.83 3.27
C LEU A 166 11.69 -7.69 2.32
N ASP A 167 11.62 -6.55 1.64
CA ASP A 167 10.73 -6.35 0.50
C ASP A 167 11.21 -7.18 -0.69
N GLU A 168 10.35 -8.08 -1.17
CA GLU A 168 10.66 -9.03 -2.26
C GLU A 168 10.42 -8.43 -3.65
N GLY A 169 9.86 -7.22 -3.73
CA GLY A 169 9.46 -6.59 -5.00
C GLY A 169 10.59 -6.13 -5.93
N PRO A 170 11.70 -5.56 -5.42
CA PRO A 170 12.80 -5.12 -6.28
C PRO A 170 13.49 -6.29 -6.99
N ARG A 171 13.72 -6.14 -8.31
CA ARG A 171 14.29 -7.19 -9.15
C ARG A 171 15.66 -6.81 -9.68
N ALA A 172 16.70 -7.52 -9.23
CA ALA A 172 18.08 -7.29 -9.63
C ALA A 172 18.37 -7.69 -11.09
N ASP A 173 17.57 -8.58 -11.66
CA ASP A 173 17.68 -9.09 -13.03
C ASP A 173 16.96 -8.23 -14.08
N THR A 174 16.31 -7.15 -13.66
CA THR A 174 15.59 -6.25 -14.58
C THR A 174 16.58 -5.46 -15.45
N ASN A 175 16.35 -5.51 -16.76
CA ASN A 175 17.13 -4.76 -17.77
C ASN A 175 16.24 -4.37 -18.96
N ILE A 176 16.71 -3.42 -19.77
CA ILE A 176 15.95 -2.90 -20.92
C ILE A 176 15.60 -3.97 -21.95
N GLU A 177 16.52 -4.89 -22.24
CA GLU A 177 16.33 -5.95 -23.24
C GLU A 177 15.26 -6.96 -22.81
N ALA A 178 15.16 -7.22 -21.51
CA ALA A 178 14.13 -8.09 -20.94
C ALA A 178 12.76 -7.39 -20.97
N LEU A 179 12.70 -6.13 -20.57
CA LEU A 179 11.45 -5.37 -20.56
C LEU A 179 10.90 -5.15 -21.97
N ALA A 180 11.74 -4.85 -22.93
CA ALA A 180 11.34 -4.64 -24.33
C ALA A 180 10.60 -5.84 -24.95
N LYS A 181 10.83 -7.07 -24.45
CA LYS A 181 10.16 -8.29 -24.91
C LYS A 181 8.77 -8.49 -24.35
N LEU A 182 8.40 -7.73 -23.31
CA LEU A 182 7.10 -7.88 -22.66
C LEU A 182 6.00 -7.25 -23.51
N ARG A 183 4.85 -7.93 -23.54
CA ARG A 183 3.66 -7.42 -24.24
C ARG A 183 2.88 -6.47 -23.35
N ALA A 184 2.24 -5.48 -23.98
CA ALA A 184 1.25 -4.64 -23.30
C ALA A 184 0.08 -5.51 -22.79
N VAL A 185 -0.40 -5.21 -21.58
CA VAL A 185 -1.40 -6.06 -20.90
C VAL A 185 -2.75 -5.38 -20.70
N PHE A 186 -2.84 -4.05 -20.85
CA PHE A 186 -4.06 -3.30 -20.57
C PHE A 186 -4.76 -2.75 -21.83
N ALA A 187 -4.04 -2.60 -22.92
CA ALA A 187 -4.61 -2.15 -24.20
C ALA A 187 -3.93 -2.90 -25.36
N ALA A 188 -4.69 -3.20 -26.43
CA ALA A 188 -4.20 -3.97 -27.56
C ALA A 188 -2.99 -3.35 -28.29
N LYS A 189 -2.90 -2.01 -28.30
CA LYS A 189 -1.78 -1.23 -28.83
C LYS A 189 -1.16 -0.35 -27.73
N GLY A 190 -1.13 -0.88 -26.50
CA GLY A 190 -0.66 -0.16 -25.34
C GLY A 190 0.86 -0.24 -25.19
N SER A 191 1.33 0.45 -24.15
CA SER A 191 2.75 0.53 -23.76
C SER A 191 3.01 0.00 -22.35
N VAL A 192 1.97 -0.14 -21.53
CA VAL A 192 2.07 -0.58 -20.15
C VAL A 192 2.13 -2.11 -20.06
N THR A 193 3.18 -2.61 -19.42
CA THR A 193 3.47 -4.05 -19.29
C THR A 193 3.59 -4.46 -17.84
N ALA A 194 3.68 -5.75 -17.57
CA ALA A 194 3.99 -6.25 -16.22
C ALA A 194 5.35 -5.76 -15.69
N GLY A 195 6.31 -5.46 -16.56
CA GLY A 195 7.66 -5.03 -16.17
C GLY A 195 7.80 -3.54 -15.88
N ASN A 196 6.89 -2.70 -16.41
CA ASN A 196 6.87 -1.27 -16.14
C ASN A 196 5.63 -0.83 -15.33
N SER A 197 4.95 -1.79 -14.69
CA SER A 197 3.84 -1.58 -13.76
C SER A 197 4.28 -1.84 -12.32
N SER A 198 3.53 -1.26 -11.36
CA SER A 198 3.70 -1.60 -9.95
C SER A 198 3.28 -3.04 -9.69
N GLN A 199 3.95 -3.66 -8.73
CA GLN A 199 3.56 -4.96 -8.20
C GLN A 199 2.27 -4.86 -7.37
N THR A 200 1.59 -5.99 -7.18
CA THR A 200 0.50 -6.15 -6.22
C THR A 200 1.07 -6.75 -4.94
N SER A 201 1.28 -5.90 -3.92
CA SER A 201 1.97 -6.30 -2.69
C SER A 201 1.04 -6.24 -1.49
N ASP A 202 1.30 -7.11 -0.53
CA ASP A 202 0.75 -7.01 0.81
C ASP A 202 1.70 -6.17 1.66
N GLY A 203 1.17 -5.29 2.48
CA GLY A 203 2.01 -4.45 3.31
C GLY A 203 1.24 -3.62 4.32
N ALA A 204 1.95 -3.19 5.34
CA ALA A 204 1.46 -2.26 6.33
C ALA A 204 2.58 -1.32 6.78
N GLY A 205 2.21 -0.10 7.12
CA GLY A 205 3.12 0.87 7.71
C GLY A 205 2.40 1.73 8.72
N ALA A 206 3.12 2.17 9.75
CA ALA A 206 2.56 3.02 10.78
C ALA A 206 3.57 4.04 11.29
N LEU A 207 3.07 5.17 11.74
CA LEU A 207 3.86 6.20 12.40
C LEU A 207 3.07 6.84 13.55
N ILE A 208 3.78 7.42 14.49
CA ILE A 208 3.21 8.15 15.62
C ILE A 208 3.31 9.64 15.32
N LEU A 209 2.19 10.36 15.47
CA LEU A 209 2.14 11.79 15.52
C LEU A 209 1.98 12.23 16.96
N ALA A 210 2.75 13.24 17.36
CA ALA A 210 2.73 13.76 18.72
C ALA A 210 2.65 15.29 18.71
N SER A 211 1.89 15.85 19.67
CA SER A 211 1.91 17.27 19.95
C SER A 211 3.25 17.69 20.56
N GLU A 212 3.60 18.96 20.51
CA GLU A 212 4.81 19.47 21.17
C GLU A 212 4.79 19.17 22.69
N ARG A 213 3.60 19.18 23.30
CA ARG A 213 3.42 18.79 24.70
C ARG A 213 3.82 17.34 24.94
N ALA A 214 3.33 16.42 24.12
CA ALA A 214 3.67 15.01 24.22
C ALA A 214 5.15 14.73 23.93
N VAL A 215 5.73 15.41 22.94
CA VAL A 215 7.17 15.33 22.66
C VAL A 215 7.99 15.66 23.91
N LYS A 216 7.66 16.75 24.60
CA LYS A 216 8.35 17.16 25.85
C LYS A 216 8.06 16.20 26.99
N GLN A 217 6.80 15.79 27.19
CA GLN A 217 6.36 14.92 28.27
C GLN A 217 7.03 13.53 28.23
N PHE A 218 7.15 12.95 27.04
CA PHE A 218 7.69 11.60 26.83
C PHE A 218 9.15 11.60 26.36
N ASN A 219 9.79 12.78 26.31
CA ASN A 219 11.17 12.94 25.84
C ASN A 219 11.41 12.27 24.48
N LEU A 220 10.50 12.52 23.52
CA LEU A 220 10.60 11.95 22.18
C LEU A 220 11.56 12.75 21.31
N THR A 221 12.20 12.07 20.34
CA THR A 221 13.01 12.71 19.31
C THR A 221 12.19 12.74 18.01
N PRO A 222 11.68 13.91 17.57
CA PRO A 222 10.93 14.00 16.32
C PRO A 222 11.84 13.70 15.11
N LEU A 223 11.38 12.84 14.20
CA LEU A 223 12.06 12.57 12.93
C LEU A 223 11.73 13.63 11.88
N ALA A 224 10.50 14.16 11.92
CA ALA A 224 10.02 15.16 10.98
C ALA A 224 8.88 15.98 11.60
N ARG A 225 8.52 17.08 10.94
CA ARG A 225 7.36 17.89 11.29
C ARG A 225 6.33 17.84 10.18
N PHE A 226 5.10 17.50 10.51
CA PHE A 226 3.99 17.63 9.57
C PHE A 226 3.65 19.10 9.36
N VAL A 227 3.69 19.57 8.12
CA VAL A 227 3.43 20.98 7.76
C VAL A 227 2.04 21.15 7.18
N SER A 228 1.69 20.40 6.12
CA SER A 228 0.40 20.46 5.42
C SER A 228 0.13 19.18 4.63
#